data_686d11ace770bf198adf81d90a632bf4
#
_entry.id   686d11ace770bf198adf81d90a632bf4
#
_cell.length_a   1.000
_cell.length_b   1.000
_cell.length_c   1.000
_cell.angle_alpha   90.00
_cell.angle_beta   90.00
_cell.angle_gamma   90.00
#
_symmetry.space_group_name_H-M   'P 1'
#
loop_
_entity.id
_entity.type
_entity.pdbx_description
1 polymer ?
#
loop_
_entity_poly.entity_id
_entity_poly.type
_entity_poly.pdbx_seq_one_letter_code
_entity_poly.pdbx_strand_id
1 'polypeptide(L)'
;MASSSTDTTTTAPTREQWDRLCQDVKAALVKPEMGEESWYLIIATVLTTSPRPHLLADFWTYLTTTQPEFFSTEAQTRLSERLRDVLLKQLTLIGAPQMLSALIPWAKVQTAGKAEEEEKRGELDLEQWSQLSFPALHARGIETITSIYGTLWPCIFRTFGPHRSEVGFHELAIVYGLYLSDFRVLSALETELVAYTCITAQGLRGPALWHVRGLGRVLGARGSNDETDRMRRIKDVLRGVKVAVMHAVEFCGSEMVQRSRLDGGPDGTQGWPNVGDVVRELGGWGDDE
;
A
#
# COMPACT_ATOMS: atom_id res chain seq x y z
N MET A 1 8.37 24.00 38.96
CA MET A 1 8.84 24.21 37.61
C MET A 1 7.80 23.54 36.71
N ALA A 2 6.95 24.36 36.08
CA ALA A 2 5.90 23.86 35.19
C ALA A 2 6.52 23.54 33.83
N SER A 3 6.48 22.27 33.42
CA SER A 3 6.82 21.86 32.05
C SER A 3 5.75 22.39 31.13
N SER A 4 6.09 23.31 30.27
CA SER A 4 5.24 23.74 29.14
C SER A 4 5.09 22.55 28.20
N SER A 5 3.94 21.89 28.26
CA SER A 5 3.47 21.03 27.19
C SER A 5 3.25 21.94 25.96
N THR A 6 4.16 21.89 25.01
CA THR A 6 3.91 22.43 23.67
C THR A 6 2.83 21.58 23.03
N ASP A 7 1.61 22.08 23.14
CA ASP A 7 0.44 21.60 22.40
C ASP A 7 0.73 21.86 20.91
N THR A 8 1.32 20.88 20.22
CA THR A 8 1.45 20.90 18.78
C THR A 8 0.07 20.64 18.19
N THR A 9 -0.76 21.68 18.15
CA THR A 9 -1.90 21.74 17.24
C THR A 9 -1.36 21.58 15.83
N THR A 10 -1.42 20.35 15.31
CA THR A 10 -0.98 20.01 13.96
C THR A 10 -1.97 20.64 12.99
N THR A 11 -1.64 21.82 12.49
CA THR A 11 -2.38 22.49 11.42
C THR A 11 -2.47 21.59 10.19
N ALA A 12 -3.61 21.61 9.49
CA ALA A 12 -3.75 20.92 8.21
C ALA A 12 -2.62 21.33 7.24
N PRO A 13 -2.11 20.39 6.42
CA PRO A 13 -1.05 20.71 5.46
C PRO A 13 -1.47 21.82 4.48
N THR A 14 -0.56 22.73 4.18
CA THR A 14 -0.79 23.79 3.21
C THR A 14 -0.80 23.25 1.77
N ARG A 15 -1.34 24.03 0.84
CA ARG A 15 -1.30 23.69 -0.59
C ARG A 15 0.13 23.45 -1.07
N GLU A 16 1.07 24.30 -0.70
CA GLU A 16 2.47 24.16 -1.11
C GLU A 16 3.11 22.88 -0.57
N GLN A 17 2.73 22.43 0.63
CA GLN A 17 3.20 21.16 1.18
C GLN A 17 2.67 19.96 0.38
N TRP A 18 1.39 20.00 0.00
CA TRP A 18 0.81 18.98 -0.88
C TRP A 18 1.43 18.99 -2.28
N ASP A 19 1.61 20.18 -2.89
CA ASP A 19 2.25 20.33 -4.21
C ASP A 19 3.65 19.71 -4.20
N ARG A 20 4.46 20.01 -3.18
CA ARG A 20 5.80 19.46 -3.02
C ARG A 20 5.77 17.94 -2.86
N LEU A 21 4.96 17.40 -1.96
CA LEU A 21 4.83 15.97 -1.77
C LEU A 21 4.49 15.25 -3.09
N CYS A 22 3.47 15.75 -3.81
CA CYS A 22 3.06 15.14 -5.07
C CYS A 22 4.17 15.20 -6.13
N GLN A 23 4.91 16.31 -6.21
CA GLN A 23 6.05 16.46 -7.12
C GLN A 23 7.17 15.48 -6.78
N ASP A 24 7.57 15.39 -5.50
CA ASP A 24 8.65 14.52 -5.04
C ASP A 24 8.31 13.04 -5.28
N VAL A 25 7.08 12.61 -4.95
CA VAL A 25 6.63 11.24 -5.19
C VAL A 25 6.53 10.93 -6.69
N LYS A 26 5.97 11.83 -7.50
CA LYS A 26 5.90 11.67 -8.97
C LYS A 26 7.30 11.60 -9.59
N ALA A 27 8.26 12.40 -9.11
CA ALA A 27 9.63 12.42 -9.61
C ALA A 27 10.41 11.14 -9.27
N ALA A 28 10.13 10.52 -8.13
CA ALA A 28 10.80 9.29 -7.71
C ALA A 28 10.35 8.04 -8.50
N LEU A 29 9.16 8.07 -9.12
CA LEU A 29 8.63 6.90 -9.81
C LEU A 29 9.09 6.82 -11.27
N VAL A 30 9.49 5.63 -11.71
CA VAL A 30 9.78 5.31 -13.11
C VAL A 30 8.45 5.01 -13.81
N LYS A 31 7.88 6.04 -14.44
CA LYS A 31 6.52 6.04 -14.96
C LYS A 31 6.13 4.93 -15.94
N PRO A 32 6.96 4.52 -16.92
CA PRO A 32 6.55 3.49 -17.86
C PRO A 32 6.18 2.17 -17.19
N GLU A 33 6.85 1.81 -16.10
CA GLU A 33 6.63 0.56 -15.38
C GLU A 33 5.54 0.68 -14.31
N MET A 34 5.49 1.83 -13.63
CA MET A 34 4.56 2.03 -12.50
C MET A 34 3.22 2.62 -12.93
N GLY A 35 3.12 3.12 -14.17
CA GLY A 35 1.93 3.85 -14.63
C GLY A 35 1.82 5.27 -14.08
N GLU A 36 0.93 6.04 -14.68
CA GLU A 36 0.77 7.48 -14.38
C GLU A 36 0.06 7.75 -13.04
N GLU A 37 -0.64 6.77 -12.49
CA GLU A 37 -1.53 6.94 -11.34
C GLU A 37 -1.02 6.31 -10.03
N SER A 38 0.10 5.60 -10.03
CA SER A 38 0.64 4.92 -8.84
C SER A 38 1.06 5.88 -7.72
N TRP A 39 1.40 7.12 -8.06
CA TRP A 39 1.90 8.09 -7.11
C TRP A 39 0.91 8.42 -5.98
N TYR A 40 -0.36 8.62 -6.30
CA TYR A 40 -1.36 8.93 -5.27
C TYR A 40 -1.76 7.70 -4.45
N LEU A 41 -1.59 6.49 -4.99
CA LEU A 41 -1.81 5.26 -4.22
C LEU A 41 -0.78 5.13 -3.08
N ILE A 42 0.50 5.46 -3.34
CA ILE A 42 1.55 5.50 -2.32
C ILE A 42 1.19 6.52 -1.24
N ILE A 43 0.85 7.75 -1.63
CA ILE A 43 0.50 8.81 -0.67
C ILE A 43 -0.70 8.37 0.17
N ALA A 44 -1.80 7.95 -0.45
CA ALA A 44 -3.01 7.50 0.26
C ALA A 44 -2.72 6.35 1.22
N THR A 45 -1.91 5.37 0.80
CA THR A 45 -1.51 4.23 1.63
C THR A 45 -0.74 4.68 2.88
N VAL A 46 0.23 5.59 2.74
CA VAL A 46 1.00 6.10 3.88
C VAL A 46 0.13 6.94 4.80
N LEU A 47 -0.69 7.83 4.26
CA LEU A 47 -1.62 8.65 5.06
C LEU A 47 -2.53 7.78 5.92
N THR A 48 -3.12 6.73 5.34
CA THR A 48 -4.01 5.79 6.05
C THR A 48 -3.27 5.00 7.12
N THR A 49 -2.00 4.64 6.87
CA THR A 49 -1.14 3.90 7.83
C THR A 49 -0.63 4.81 8.95
N SER A 50 -0.59 6.13 8.73
CA SER A 50 0.00 7.11 9.62
C SER A 50 -0.82 7.32 10.92
N PRO A 51 -0.26 7.98 11.94
CA PRO A 51 -1.00 8.42 13.13
C PRO A 51 -2.11 9.43 12.82
N ARG A 52 -2.16 9.98 11.60
CA ARG A 52 -3.13 10.98 11.15
C ARG A 52 -3.93 10.52 9.93
N PRO A 53 -4.70 9.40 10.02
CA PRO A 53 -5.39 8.82 8.88
C PRO A 53 -6.47 9.74 8.27
N HIS A 54 -6.98 10.71 9.05
CA HIS A 54 -7.91 11.74 8.57
C HIS A 54 -7.34 12.61 7.44
N LEU A 55 -6.00 12.70 7.30
CA LEU A 55 -5.36 13.40 6.18
C LEU A 55 -5.74 12.84 4.80
N LEU A 56 -6.31 11.64 4.73
CA LEU A 56 -6.86 11.14 3.47
C LEU A 56 -8.01 12.03 2.95
N ALA A 57 -8.83 12.59 3.85
CA ALA A 57 -9.90 13.54 3.49
C ALA A 57 -9.33 14.85 2.96
N ASP A 58 -8.27 15.37 3.58
CA ASP A 58 -7.57 16.59 3.13
C ASP A 58 -6.90 16.35 1.78
N PHE A 59 -6.30 15.19 1.59
CA PHE A 59 -5.67 14.80 0.31
C PHE A 59 -6.70 14.67 -0.81
N TRP A 60 -7.84 14.06 -0.55
CA TRP A 60 -8.97 14.03 -1.51
C TRP A 60 -9.38 15.45 -1.92
N THR A 61 -9.60 16.33 -0.95
CA THR A 61 -9.98 17.72 -1.21
C THR A 61 -8.92 18.43 -2.04
N TYR A 62 -7.63 18.26 -1.69
CA TYR A 62 -6.53 18.82 -2.46
C TYR A 62 -6.54 18.30 -3.91
N LEU A 63 -6.65 16.99 -4.14
CA LEU A 63 -6.66 16.41 -5.48
C LEU A 63 -7.80 16.96 -6.33
N THR A 64 -9.02 16.95 -5.79
CA THR A 64 -10.24 17.32 -6.55
C THR A 64 -10.43 18.82 -6.75
N THR A 65 -9.69 19.65 -6.02
CA THR A 65 -9.77 21.12 -6.15
C THR A 65 -8.54 21.76 -6.79
N THR A 66 -7.41 21.05 -6.88
CA THR A 66 -6.14 21.64 -7.35
C THR A 66 -5.48 20.89 -8.49
N GLN A 67 -5.77 19.60 -8.68
CA GLN A 67 -5.17 18.79 -9.73
C GLN A 67 -6.15 18.64 -10.90
N PRO A 68 -5.86 19.25 -12.07
CA PRO A 68 -6.81 19.30 -13.20
C PRO A 68 -7.29 17.95 -13.70
N GLU A 69 -6.45 16.91 -13.56
CA GLU A 69 -6.80 15.54 -13.93
C GLU A 69 -7.98 14.94 -13.14
N PHE A 70 -8.34 15.55 -11.98
CA PHE A 70 -9.43 15.10 -11.12
C PHE A 70 -10.61 16.08 -11.03
N PHE A 71 -10.76 17.04 -11.96
CA PHE A 71 -11.86 18.00 -11.88
C PHE A 71 -13.18 17.46 -12.38
N SER A 72 -13.19 16.51 -13.34
CA SER A 72 -14.45 15.98 -13.84
C SER A 72 -15.09 14.98 -12.86
N THR A 73 -16.41 14.86 -12.93
CA THR A 73 -17.17 13.91 -12.10
C THR A 73 -16.71 12.46 -12.33
N GLU A 74 -16.44 12.10 -13.58
CA GLU A 74 -15.95 10.76 -13.94
C GLU A 74 -14.58 10.49 -13.33
N ALA A 75 -13.67 11.48 -13.39
CA ALA A 75 -12.33 11.34 -12.80
C ALA A 75 -12.40 11.22 -11.27
N GLN A 76 -13.30 11.98 -10.62
CA GLN A 76 -13.52 11.88 -9.18
C GLN A 76 -14.15 10.55 -8.78
N THR A 77 -15.10 10.03 -9.56
CA THR A 77 -15.69 8.71 -9.33
C THR A 77 -14.63 7.63 -9.40
N ARG A 78 -13.82 7.65 -10.46
CA ARG A 78 -12.71 6.70 -10.63
C ARG A 78 -11.67 6.82 -9.52
N LEU A 79 -11.28 8.05 -9.14
CA LEU A 79 -10.37 8.28 -8.01
C LEU A 79 -10.95 7.71 -6.71
N SER A 80 -12.25 7.93 -6.46
CA SER A 80 -12.95 7.41 -5.29
C SER A 80 -12.93 5.87 -5.24
N GLU A 81 -13.20 5.21 -6.35
CA GLU A 81 -13.14 3.75 -6.45
C GLU A 81 -11.73 3.22 -6.15
N ARG A 82 -10.70 3.85 -6.68
CA ARG A 82 -9.32 3.45 -6.48
C ARG A 82 -8.85 3.68 -5.04
N LEU A 83 -9.17 4.82 -4.43
CA LEU A 83 -8.85 5.08 -3.03
C LEU A 83 -9.62 4.16 -2.08
N ARG A 84 -10.88 3.83 -2.38
CA ARG A 84 -11.63 2.80 -1.63
C ARG A 84 -10.94 1.45 -1.72
N ASP A 85 -10.45 1.07 -2.90
CA ASP A 85 -9.76 -0.20 -3.07
C ASP A 85 -8.40 -0.22 -2.34
N VAL A 86 -7.67 0.91 -2.27
CA VAL A 86 -6.51 1.05 -1.36
C VAL A 86 -6.88 0.72 0.08
N LEU A 87 -7.99 1.27 0.59
CA LEU A 87 -8.45 1.00 1.95
C LEU A 87 -8.80 -0.48 2.16
N LEU A 88 -9.46 -1.09 1.17
CA LEU A 88 -9.82 -2.52 1.23
C LEU A 88 -8.57 -3.41 1.22
N LYS A 89 -7.56 -3.11 0.39
CA LYS A 89 -6.26 -3.83 0.39
C LYS A 89 -5.55 -3.70 1.74
N GLN A 90 -5.67 -2.55 2.40
CA GLN A 90 -5.04 -2.31 3.70
C GLN A 90 -5.81 -2.91 4.89
N LEU A 91 -7.07 -3.30 4.73
CA LEU A 91 -7.92 -3.73 5.84
C LEU A 91 -7.29 -4.81 6.71
N THR A 92 -6.64 -5.81 6.09
CA THR A 92 -5.96 -6.90 6.81
C THR A 92 -4.55 -6.52 7.29
N LEU A 93 -3.97 -5.44 6.77
CA LEU A 93 -2.61 -5.01 7.07
C LEU A 93 -2.53 -4.03 8.24
N ILE A 94 -3.55 -3.16 8.40
CA ILE A 94 -3.60 -2.14 9.47
C ILE A 94 -4.80 -2.32 10.40
N GLY A 95 -5.71 -3.23 10.07
CA GLY A 95 -6.93 -3.47 10.82
C GLY A 95 -8.07 -2.48 10.54
N ALA A 96 -9.31 -2.93 10.78
CA ALA A 96 -10.51 -2.14 10.54
C ALA A 96 -10.55 -0.80 11.28
N PRO A 97 -10.16 -0.69 12.57
CA PRO A 97 -10.21 0.60 13.27
C PRO A 97 -9.36 1.69 12.59
N GLN A 98 -8.15 1.36 12.17
CA GLN A 98 -7.26 2.30 11.49
C GLN A 98 -7.83 2.70 10.12
N MET A 99 -8.31 1.74 9.34
CA MET A 99 -8.93 1.97 8.05
C MET A 99 -10.18 2.87 8.19
N LEU A 100 -11.06 2.59 9.15
CA LEU A 100 -12.26 3.39 9.40
C LEU A 100 -11.93 4.82 9.84
N SER A 101 -10.82 5.02 10.56
CA SER A 101 -10.34 6.36 10.94
C SER A 101 -9.93 7.22 9.74
N ALA A 102 -9.58 6.61 8.60
CA ALA A 102 -9.37 7.29 7.33
C ALA A 102 -10.67 7.44 6.53
N LEU A 103 -11.46 6.36 6.46
CA LEU A 103 -12.67 6.30 5.63
C LEU A 103 -13.75 7.28 6.08
N ILE A 104 -14.04 7.37 7.40
CA ILE A 104 -15.15 8.15 7.92
C ILE A 104 -14.98 9.65 7.63
N PRO A 105 -13.83 10.30 7.92
CA PRO A 105 -13.61 11.70 7.54
C PRO A 105 -13.68 11.92 6.03
N TRP A 106 -13.11 11.02 5.24
CA TRP A 106 -13.13 11.12 3.78
C TRP A 106 -14.55 11.00 3.22
N ALA A 107 -15.36 10.04 3.67
CA ALA A 107 -16.77 9.90 3.26
C ALA A 107 -17.58 11.17 3.56
N LYS A 108 -17.37 11.80 4.72
CA LYS A 108 -18.03 13.08 5.06
C LYS A 108 -17.70 14.19 4.07
N VAL A 109 -16.46 14.28 3.60
CA VAL A 109 -16.07 15.30 2.59
C VAL A 109 -16.73 15.02 1.25
N GLN A 110 -16.82 13.74 0.85
CA GLN A 110 -17.44 13.33 -0.41
C GLN A 110 -18.96 13.59 -0.46
N THR A 111 -19.65 13.52 0.69
CA THR A 111 -21.10 13.71 0.80
C THR A 111 -21.49 15.15 1.16
N ALA A 112 -20.53 15.99 1.51
CA ALA A 112 -20.80 17.38 1.88
C ALA A 112 -21.51 18.13 0.74
N GLY A 113 -22.73 18.62 1.02
CA GLY A 113 -23.55 19.37 0.06
C GLY A 113 -24.32 18.53 -0.96
N LYS A 114 -24.33 17.19 -0.82
CA LYS A 114 -25.13 16.29 -1.66
C LYS A 114 -26.47 15.95 -0.98
N ALA A 115 -27.53 15.82 -1.79
CA ALA A 115 -28.86 15.51 -1.27
C ALA A 115 -28.97 14.04 -0.82
N GLU A 116 -29.91 13.78 0.14
CA GLU A 116 -30.16 12.44 0.73
C GLU A 116 -30.45 11.30 -0.28
N GLU A 117 -30.72 11.60 -1.53
CA GLU A 117 -30.94 10.57 -2.58
C GLU A 117 -29.69 9.74 -2.90
N GLU A 118 -28.48 10.22 -2.56
CA GLU A 118 -27.24 9.42 -2.71
C GLU A 118 -27.02 8.43 -1.56
N GLU A 119 -27.69 8.56 -0.43
CA GLU A 119 -27.64 7.59 0.68
C GLU A 119 -28.13 6.19 0.28
N LYS A 120 -29.08 6.11 -0.66
CA LYS A 120 -29.62 4.83 -1.15
C LYS A 120 -28.62 4.00 -1.97
N ARG A 121 -27.52 4.58 -2.44
CA ARG A 121 -26.45 3.85 -3.12
C ARG A 121 -25.56 3.02 -2.19
N GLY A 122 -25.75 3.14 -0.88
CA GLY A 122 -24.98 2.41 0.15
C GLY A 122 -25.58 1.08 0.57
N GLU A 123 -26.68 0.62 -0.04
CA GLU A 123 -27.23 -0.70 0.28
C GLU A 123 -26.25 -1.82 -0.17
N LEU A 124 -26.08 -2.81 0.73
CA LEU A 124 -25.19 -3.94 0.47
C LEU A 124 -25.74 -4.77 -0.71
N ASP A 125 -25.05 -4.74 -1.83
CA ASP A 125 -25.32 -5.63 -2.96
C ASP A 125 -24.74 -7.02 -2.67
N LEU A 126 -25.55 -7.85 -1.98
CA LEU A 126 -25.16 -9.22 -1.63
C LEU A 126 -25.07 -10.13 -2.86
N GLU A 127 -25.72 -9.80 -3.97
CA GLU A 127 -25.67 -10.60 -5.20
C GLU A 127 -24.26 -10.58 -5.79
N GLN A 128 -23.59 -9.45 -5.75
CA GLN A 128 -22.20 -9.29 -6.19
C GLN A 128 -21.23 -10.28 -5.50
N TRP A 129 -21.52 -10.65 -4.26
CA TRP A 129 -20.69 -11.52 -3.43
C TRP A 129 -21.13 -12.99 -3.43
N SER A 130 -22.32 -13.29 -3.95
CA SER A 130 -22.91 -14.66 -3.95
C SER A 130 -22.07 -15.67 -4.72
N GLN A 131 -21.27 -15.21 -5.67
CA GLN A 131 -20.39 -16.06 -6.50
C GLN A 131 -19.06 -16.44 -5.80
N LEU A 132 -18.75 -15.84 -4.64
CA LEU A 132 -17.51 -16.10 -3.92
C LEU A 132 -17.69 -17.29 -2.95
N SER A 133 -17.22 -18.47 -3.36
CA SER A 133 -17.11 -19.62 -2.48
C SER A 133 -15.73 -19.71 -1.83
N PHE A 134 -15.62 -20.33 -0.64
CA PHE A 134 -14.32 -20.55 -0.01
C PHE A 134 -13.31 -21.29 -0.90
N PRO A 135 -13.67 -22.36 -1.64
CA PRO A 135 -12.74 -22.98 -2.57
C PRO A 135 -12.23 -22.03 -3.66
N ALA A 136 -13.09 -21.18 -4.19
CA ALA A 136 -12.69 -20.18 -5.20
C ALA A 136 -11.74 -19.13 -4.60
N LEU A 137 -12.03 -18.63 -3.41
CA LEU A 137 -11.15 -17.69 -2.71
C LEU A 137 -9.79 -18.31 -2.40
N HIS A 138 -9.76 -19.54 -1.90
CA HIS A 138 -8.53 -20.25 -1.61
C HIS A 138 -7.68 -20.48 -2.87
N ALA A 139 -8.29 -20.87 -4.00
CA ALA A 139 -7.60 -21.05 -5.27
C ALA A 139 -6.99 -19.73 -5.77
N ARG A 140 -7.77 -18.64 -5.75
CA ARG A 140 -7.28 -17.29 -6.08
C ARG A 140 -6.12 -16.86 -5.18
N GLY A 141 -6.21 -17.14 -3.88
CA GLY A 141 -5.17 -16.82 -2.92
C GLY A 141 -3.87 -17.56 -3.21
N ILE A 142 -3.92 -18.84 -3.56
CA ILE A 142 -2.75 -19.62 -3.96
C ILE A 142 -2.13 -19.01 -5.24
N GLU A 143 -2.92 -18.68 -6.24
CA GLU A 143 -2.43 -18.06 -7.47
C GLU A 143 -1.72 -16.73 -7.18
N THR A 144 -2.37 -15.86 -6.43
CA THR A 144 -1.84 -14.53 -6.09
C THR A 144 -0.56 -14.63 -5.26
N ILE A 145 -0.57 -15.42 -4.16
CA ILE A 145 0.62 -15.56 -3.32
C ILE A 145 1.79 -16.21 -4.07
N THR A 146 1.50 -17.12 -5.00
CA THR A 146 2.52 -17.75 -5.84
C THR A 146 3.11 -16.75 -6.84
N SER A 147 2.30 -15.86 -7.42
CA SER A 147 2.83 -14.81 -8.31
C SER A 147 3.77 -13.85 -7.57
N ILE A 148 3.46 -13.52 -6.31
CA ILE A 148 4.23 -12.60 -5.48
C ILE A 148 5.50 -13.28 -4.94
N TYR A 149 5.36 -14.45 -4.30
CA TYR A 149 6.46 -15.07 -3.56
C TYR A 149 7.12 -16.26 -4.28
N GLY A 150 6.53 -16.79 -5.37
CA GLY A 150 7.03 -17.99 -6.03
C GLY A 150 7.20 -19.15 -5.05
N THR A 151 8.35 -19.81 -5.07
CA THR A 151 8.70 -20.94 -4.20
C THR A 151 8.96 -20.54 -2.74
N LEU A 152 8.98 -19.23 -2.41
CA LEU A 152 9.26 -18.76 -1.06
C LEU A 152 8.06 -18.93 -0.10
N TRP A 153 6.82 -18.79 -0.56
CA TRP A 153 5.67 -18.80 0.34
C TRP A 153 5.48 -20.12 1.11
N PRO A 154 5.71 -21.33 0.55
CA PRO A 154 5.65 -22.55 1.35
C PRO A 154 6.71 -22.59 2.45
N CYS A 155 7.87 -21.95 2.23
CA CYS A 155 8.92 -21.84 3.24
C CYS A 155 8.49 -20.92 4.38
N ILE A 156 7.90 -19.76 4.05
CA ILE A 156 7.33 -18.83 5.04
C ILE A 156 6.27 -19.56 5.89
N PHE A 157 5.34 -20.27 5.26
CA PHE A 157 4.27 -20.97 5.96
C PHE A 157 4.78 -22.10 6.90
N ARG A 158 5.93 -22.72 6.58
CA ARG A 158 6.57 -23.67 7.51
C ARG A 158 7.00 -23.00 8.81
N THR A 159 7.34 -21.72 8.80
CA THR A 159 7.74 -21.01 10.02
C THR A 159 6.58 -20.76 11.00
N PHE A 160 5.33 -20.92 10.55
CA PHE A 160 4.16 -20.80 11.44
C PHE A 160 4.05 -21.99 12.43
N GLY A 161 4.86 -23.03 12.26
CA GLY A 161 4.92 -24.17 13.18
C GLY A 161 3.55 -24.84 13.38
N PRO A 162 3.10 -25.04 14.64
CA PRO A 162 1.82 -25.70 14.94
C PRO A 162 0.60 -24.88 14.49
N HIS A 163 0.76 -23.58 14.21
CA HIS A 163 -0.33 -22.70 13.78
C HIS A 163 -0.54 -22.68 12.27
N ARG A 164 0.29 -23.40 11.51
CA ARG A 164 0.32 -23.34 10.05
C ARG A 164 -1.03 -23.60 9.39
N SER A 165 -1.81 -24.56 9.89
CA SER A 165 -3.10 -24.93 9.31
C SER A 165 -4.09 -23.78 9.40
N GLU A 166 -4.25 -23.23 10.61
CA GLU A 166 -5.22 -22.18 10.89
C GLU A 166 -4.81 -20.83 10.26
N VAL A 167 -3.60 -20.38 10.56
CA VAL A 167 -3.07 -19.12 10.01
C VAL A 167 -2.98 -19.20 8.49
N GLY A 168 -2.48 -20.31 7.95
CA GLY A 168 -2.37 -20.53 6.50
C GLY A 168 -3.71 -20.48 5.79
N PHE A 169 -4.79 -21.03 6.40
CA PHE A 169 -6.13 -20.92 5.84
C PHE A 169 -6.59 -19.46 5.73
N HIS A 170 -6.44 -18.68 6.80
CA HIS A 170 -6.83 -17.27 6.79
C HIS A 170 -5.99 -16.44 5.81
N GLU A 171 -4.68 -16.68 5.75
CA GLU A 171 -3.80 -16.02 4.77
C GLU A 171 -4.26 -16.34 3.34
N LEU A 172 -4.42 -17.61 2.99
CA LEU A 172 -4.74 -17.99 1.61
C LEU A 172 -6.16 -17.62 1.19
N ALA A 173 -7.16 -17.88 2.04
CA ALA A 173 -8.55 -17.65 1.63
C ALA A 173 -9.01 -16.20 1.84
N ILE A 174 -8.55 -15.55 2.89
CA ILE A 174 -9.04 -14.21 3.27
C ILE A 174 -8.07 -13.12 2.83
N VAL A 175 -6.82 -13.15 3.30
CA VAL A 175 -5.87 -12.07 2.97
C VAL A 175 -5.59 -12.06 1.48
N TYR A 176 -5.04 -13.14 0.95
CA TYR A 176 -4.71 -13.22 -0.47
C TYR A 176 -5.93 -13.49 -1.35
N GLY A 177 -6.86 -14.34 -0.93
CA GLY A 177 -8.00 -14.77 -1.74
C GLY A 177 -9.12 -13.74 -1.86
N LEU A 178 -9.49 -13.09 -0.77
CA LEU A 178 -10.58 -12.10 -0.78
C LEU A 178 -10.07 -10.69 -1.06
N TYR A 179 -9.05 -10.24 -0.33
CA TYR A 179 -8.62 -8.84 -0.40
C TYR A 179 -7.57 -8.58 -1.47
N LEU A 180 -6.45 -9.30 -1.47
CA LEU A 180 -5.31 -8.95 -2.33
C LEU A 180 -5.41 -9.50 -3.76
N SER A 181 -6.34 -10.40 -4.06
CA SER A 181 -6.57 -10.93 -5.42
C SER A 181 -7.75 -10.31 -6.14
N ASP A 182 -8.39 -9.31 -5.60
CA ASP A 182 -9.42 -8.56 -6.31
C ASP A 182 -8.78 -7.48 -7.18
N PHE A 183 -8.60 -7.78 -8.46
CA PHE A 183 -7.96 -6.89 -9.43
C PHE A 183 -8.96 -6.14 -10.32
N ARG A 184 -10.21 -5.98 -9.88
CA ARG A 184 -11.24 -5.27 -10.65
C ARG A 184 -10.99 -3.76 -10.72
N VAL A 185 -10.35 -3.17 -9.71
CA VAL A 185 -10.06 -1.73 -9.61
C VAL A 185 -8.56 -1.47 -9.68
N LEU A 186 -7.80 -1.98 -8.71
CA LEU A 186 -6.33 -1.92 -8.75
C LEU A 186 -5.78 -3.19 -9.40
N SER A 187 -4.83 -3.02 -10.31
CA SER A 187 -4.09 -4.14 -10.91
C SER A 187 -3.26 -4.91 -9.87
N ALA A 188 -2.73 -6.07 -10.26
CA ALA A 188 -1.83 -6.86 -9.41
C ALA A 188 -0.59 -6.05 -8.99
N LEU A 189 -0.02 -5.25 -9.90
CA LEU A 189 1.11 -4.38 -9.62
C LEU A 189 0.76 -3.29 -8.59
N GLU A 190 -0.36 -2.62 -8.77
CA GLU A 190 -0.83 -1.57 -7.87
C GLU A 190 -1.22 -2.13 -6.51
N THR A 191 -1.82 -3.32 -6.46
CA THR A 191 -2.13 -4.04 -5.21
C THR A 191 -0.85 -4.37 -4.45
N GLU A 192 0.16 -4.92 -5.12
CA GLU A 192 1.44 -5.23 -4.49
C GLU A 192 2.19 -3.96 -4.05
N LEU A 193 2.06 -2.86 -4.82
CA LEU A 193 2.58 -1.55 -4.43
C LEU A 193 1.94 -1.05 -3.13
N VAL A 194 0.62 -1.16 -2.99
CA VAL A 194 -0.11 -0.81 -1.77
C VAL A 194 0.33 -1.68 -0.60
N ALA A 195 0.44 -3.00 -0.79
CA ALA A 195 0.89 -3.93 0.25
C ALA A 195 2.32 -3.61 0.71
N TYR A 196 3.26 -3.48 -0.23
CA TYR A 196 4.64 -3.07 0.05
C TYR A 196 4.71 -1.75 0.81
N THR A 197 4.00 -0.72 0.32
CA THR A 197 3.98 0.62 0.93
C THR A 197 3.44 0.58 2.35
N CYS A 198 2.33 -0.10 2.56
CA CYS A 198 1.68 -0.23 3.86
C CYS A 198 2.59 -0.92 4.89
N ILE A 199 3.18 -2.05 4.53
CA ILE A 199 4.04 -2.85 5.40
C ILE A 199 5.34 -2.12 5.72
N THR A 200 5.94 -1.46 4.70
CA THR A 200 7.16 -0.65 4.87
C THR A 200 6.91 0.54 5.78
N ALA A 201 5.79 1.23 5.60
CA ALA A 201 5.39 2.37 6.43
C ALA A 201 5.11 1.98 7.90
N GLN A 202 4.85 0.70 8.19
CA GLN A 202 4.74 0.16 9.55
C GLN A 202 6.09 -0.24 10.17
N GLY A 203 7.19 -0.16 9.42
CA GLY A 203 8.52 -0.55 9.91
C GLY A 203 8.73 -2.07 10.05
N LEU A 204 7.96 -2.87 9.34
CA LEU A 204 8.00 -4.33 9.41
C LEU A 204 9.02 -4.89 8.41
N ARG A 205 10.32 -4.80 8.74
CA ARG A 205 11.45 -5.07 7.83
C ARG A 205 11.36 -6.43 7.14
N GLY A 206 11.10 -7.51 7.86
CA GLY A 206 11.02 -8.86 7.30
C GLY A 206 9.94 -8.98 6.21
N PRO A 207 8.68 -8.74 6.54
CA PRO A 207 7.60 -8.69 5.54
C PRO A 207 7.85 -7.67 4.42
N ALA A 208 8.40 -6.48 4.73
CA ALA A 208 8.76 -5.50 3.70
C ALA A 208 9.77 -6.06 2.69
N LEU A 209 10.76 -6.84 3.16
CA LEU A 209 11.72 -7.50 2.28
C LEU A 209 11.05 -8.51 1.34
N TRP A 210 10.07 -9.29 1.85
CA TRP A 210 9.30 -10.20 1.02
C TRP A 210 8.52 -9.46 -0.08
N HIS A 211 7.94 -8.30 0.25
CA HIS A 211 7.19 -7.47 -0.70
C HIS A 211 8.09 -6.66 -1.65
N VAL A 212 9.35 -6.30 -1.28
CA VAL A 212 10.33 -5.83 -2.27
C VAL A 212 10.55 -6.89 -3.34
N ARG A 213 10.75 -8.16 -2.91
CA ARG A 213 10.88 -9.29 -3.82
C ARG A 213 9.59 -9.51 -4.63
N GLY A 214 8.43 -9.46 -3.99
CA GLY A 214 7.12 -9.62 -4.62
C GLY A 214 6.89 -8.60 -5.72
N LEU A 215 7.09 -7.31 -5.41
CA LEU A 215 6.94 -6.23 -6.38
C LEU A 215 7.90 -6.40 -7.59
N GLY A 216 9.15 -6.80 -7.33
CA GLY A 216 10.09 -7.12 -8.40
C GLY A 216 9.61 -8.29 -9.26
N ARG A 217 9.04 -9.35 -8.65
CA ARG A 217 8.49 -10.51 -9.39
C ARG A 217 7.29 -10.13 -10.25
N VAL A 218 6.40 -9.28 -9.75
CA VAL A 218 5.26 -8.76 -10.53
C VAL A 218 5.75 -7.92 -11.72
N LEU A 219 6.86 -7.19 -11.55
CA LEU A 219 7.54 -6.48 -12.66
C LEU A 219 8.33 -7.43 -13.59
N GLY A 220 8.42 -8.70 -13.26
CA GLY A 220 9.06 -9.73 -14.07
C GLY A 220 10.49 -10.09 -13.69
N ALA A 221 10.94 -9.70 -12.48
CA ALA A 221 12.22 -10.19 -11.95
C ALA A 221 12.17 -11.69 -11.68
N ARG A 222 13.22 -12.40 -12.07
CA ARG A 222 13.43 -13.83 -11.84
C ARG A 222 14.90 -14.08 -11.56
N GLY A 223 15.20 -15.25 -11.02
CA GLY A 223 16.56 -15.69 -10.84
C GLY A 223 17.28 -15.11 -9.62
N SER A 224 18.49 -15.59 -9.38
CA SER A 224 19.29 -15.22 -8.22
C SER A 224 20.20 -14.03 -8.50
N ASN A 225 20.72 -13.89 -9.71
CA ASN A 225 21.81 -12.95 -10.00
C ASN A 225 21.79 -12.45 -11.47
N ASP A 226 20.67 -11.93 -11.89
CA ASP A 226 20.54 -11.41 -13.24
C ASP A 226 21.01 -9.94 -13.32
N GLU A 227 22.04 -9.69 -14.15
CA GLU A 227 22.62 -8.37 -14.42
C GLU A 227 22.18 -7.82 -15.80
N THR A 228 21.13 -8.38 -16.38
CA THR A 228 20.56 -7.87 -17.63
C THR A 228 20.06 -6.43 -17.49
N ASP A 229 19.92 -5.71 -18.60
CA ASP A 229 19.38 -4.36 -18.63
C ASP A 229 17.96 -4.32 -18.05
N ARG A 230 17.17 -5.37 -18.28
CA ARG A 230 15.84 -5.54 -17.70
C ARG A 230 15.91 -5.57 -16.17
N MET A 231 16.80 -6.38 -15.61
CA MET A 231 16.92 -6.46 -14.14
C MET A 231 17.44 -5.18 -13.53
N ARG A 232 18.42 -4.51 -14.17
CA ARG A 232 18.87 -3.18 -13.71
C ARG A 232 17.70 -2.20 -13.66
N ARG A 233 16.87 -2.17 -14.71
CA ARG A 233 15.70 -1.31 -14.78
C ARG A 233 14.68 -1.64 -13.69
N ILE A 234 14.35 -2.92 -13.44
CA ILE A 234 13.44 -3.32 -12.34
C ILE A 234 14.02 -2.87 -10.98
N LYS A 235 15.31 -3.07 -10.75
CA LYS A 235 15.98 -2.62 -9.52
C LYS A 235 15.89 -1.10 -9.34
N ASP A 236 15.97 -0.32 -10.42
CA ASP A 236 15.81 1.15 -10.38
C ASP A 236 14.36 1.55 -10.09
N VAL A 237 13.37 0.85 -10.66
CA VAL A 237 11.95 1.04 -10.32
C VAL A 237 11.73 0.82 -8.83
N LEU A 238 12.25 -0.28 -8.26
CA LEU A 238 12.09 -0.59 -6.83
C LEU A 238 12.77 0.44 -5.92
N ARG A 239 13.93 0.97 -6.32
CA ARG A 239 14.59 2.08 -5.62
C ARG A 239 13.74 3.34 -5.65
N GLY A 240 13.17 3.67 -6.82
CA GLY A 240 12.26 4.81 -6.99
C GLY A 240 11.02 4.68 -6.11
N VAL A 241 10.39 3.50 -6.08
CA VAL A 241 9.24 3.23 -5.18
C VAL A 241 9.63 3.44 -3.72
N LYS A 242 10.79 2.93 -3.28
CA LYS A 242 11.28 3.15 -1.91
C LYS A 242 11.41 4.63 -1.58
N VAL A 243 11.98 5.44 -2.49
CA VAL A 243 12.13 6.89 -2.32
C VAL A 243 10.76 7.58 -2.28
N ALA A 244 9.84 7.19 -3.13
CA ALA A 244 8.47 7.71 -3.13
C ALA A 244 7.75 7.47 -1.78
N VAL A 245 7.88 6.25 -1.22
CA VAL A 245 7.32 5.93 0.10
C VAL A 245 8.01 6.74 1.20
N MET A 246 9.33 6.95 1.11
CA MET A 246 10.09 7.78 2.05
C MET A 246 9.55 9.21 2.10
N HIS A 247 9.36 9.87 0.96
CA HIS A 247 8.78 11.23 0.91
C HIS A 247 7.41 11.30 1.57
N ALA A 248 6.55 10.30 1.34
CA ALA A 248 5.23 10.26 1.95
C ALA A 248 5.30 10.04 3.48
N VAL A 249 6.23 9.23 3.96
CA VAL A 249 6.45 9.00 5.40
C VAL A 249 7.00 10.28 6.08
N GLU A 250 7.99 10.94 5.47
CA GLU A 250 8.56 12.19 5.97
C GLU A 250 7.50 13.32 6.05
N PHE A 251 6.62 13.40 5.06
CA PHE A 251 5.49 14.33 5.07
C PHE A 251 4.57 14.12 6.27
N CYS A 252 4.36 12.89 6.72
CA CYS A 252 3.55 12.58 7.90
C CYS A 252 4.21 12.99 9.22
N GLY A 253 5.47 13.42 9.21
CA GLY A 253 6.18 13.99 10.36
C GLY A 253 7.01 12.97 11.14
N SER A 254 7.70 13.48 12.16
CA SER A 254 8.71 12.74 12.92
C SER A 254 8.17 11.49 13.62
N GLU A 255 6.94 11.51 14.11
CA GLU A 255 6.30 10.34 14.72
C GLU A 255 6.16 9.20 13.71
N MET A 256 5.78 9.52 12.46
CA MET A 256 5.68 8.52 11.39
C MET A 256 7.05 8.00 10.96
N VAL A 257 8.06 8.87 10.86
CA VAL A 257 9.44 8.48 10.58
C VAL A 257 9.95 7.49 11.63
N GLN A 258 9.75 7.78 12.91
CA GLN A 258 10.13 6.90 14.02
C GLN A 258 9.36 5.56 13.96
N ARG A 259 8.02 5.61 13.80
CA ARG A 259 7.18 4.43 13.73
C ARG A 259 7.57 3.52 12.56
N SER A 260 7.85 4.09 11.42
CA SER A 260 8.25 3.36 10.21
C SER A 260 9.68 2.81 10.27
N ARG A 261 10.49 3.23 11.27
CA ARG A 261 11.92 2.89 11.37
C ARG A 261 12.73 3.31 10.14
N LEU A 262 12.30 4.37 9.48
CA LEU A 262 13.02 4.92 8.32
C LEU A 262 14.45 5.31 8.68
N ASP A 263 14.67 5.79 9.90
CA ASP A 263 15.96 6.18 10.49
C ASP A 263 16.78 5.00 11.05
N GLY A 264 16.32 3.76 10.89
CA GLY A 264 16.96 2.56 11.44
C GLY A 264 16.42 2.09 12.76
N GLY A 265 15.63 2.93 13.46
CA GLY A 265 14.97 2.65 14.73
C GLY A 265 15.94 2.47 15.94
N PRO A 266 15.40 2.47 17.17
CA PRO A 266 16.19 2.45 18.40
C PRO A 266 16.84 1.10 18.73
N ASP A 267 16.44 0.03 18.09
CA ASP A 267 16.94 -1.34 18.28
C ASP A 267 18.14 -1.67 17.37
N GLY A 268 18.65 -0.69 16.60
CA GLY A 268 19.76 -0.88 15.68
C GLY A 268 19.40 -1.76 14.48
N THR A 269 18.11 -2.10 14.27
CA THR A 269 17.68 -2.75 13.04
C THR A 269 17.97 -1.81 11.88
N GLN A 270 18.66 -2.32 10.87
CA GLN A 270 18.94 -1.58 9.66
C GLN A 270 17.63 -1.25 8.96
N GLY A 271 17.10 -0.08 9.09
CA GLY A 271 15.96 0.51 8.40
C GLY A 271 15.23 -0.33 7.33
N TRP A 272 14.70 0.30 6.33
CA TRP A 272 13.95 -0.40 5.28
C TRP A 272 14.83 -1.25 4.39
N PRO A 273 14.38 -2.44 3.97
CA PRO A 273 15.16 -3.32 3.12
C PRO A 273 15.45 -2.68 1.76
N ASN A 274 16.57 -3.08 1.18
CA ASN A 274 17.01 -2.65 -0.13
C ASN A 274 16.88 -3.78 -1.15
N VAL A 275 16.96 -3.43 -2.41
CA VAL A 275 16.98 -4.39 -3.53
C VAL A 275 18.10 -5.43 -3.38
N GLY A 276 19.28 -5.01 -2.89
CA GLY A 276 20.41 -5.92 -2.63
C GLY A 276 20.14 -6.93 -1.52
N ASP A 277 19.25 -6.60 -0.57
CA ASP A 277 18.88 -7.51 0.52
C ASP A 277 18.09 -8.72 0.02
N VAL A 278 17.34 -8.57 -1.09
CA VAL A 278 16.61 -9.68 -1.73
C VAL A 278 17.57 -10.79 -2.14
N VAL A 279 18.69 -10.45 -2.78
CA VAL A 279 19.70 -11.45 -3.15
C VAL A 279 20.42 -11.99 -1.93
N ARG A 280 20.85 -11.12 -1.02
CA ARG A 280 21.65 -11.50 0.16
C ARG A 280 20.87 -12.35 1.16
N GLU A 281 19.58 -12.03 1.44
CA GLU A 281 18.81 -12.64 2.52
C GLU A 281 17.78 -13.66 2.03
N LEU A 282 17.29 -13.53 0.79
CA LEU A 282 16.28 -14.42 0.23
C LEU A 282 16.79 -15.29 -0.93
N GLY A 283 18.07 -15.18 -1.28
CA GLY A 283 18.67 -15.94 -2.39
C GLY A 283 18.22 -15.50 -3.78
N GLY A 284 17.63 -14.29 -3.89
CA GLY A 284 17.21 -13.73 -5.17
C GLY A 284 15.70 -13.73 -5.39
N TRP A 285 15.30 -13.64 -6.66
CA TRP A 285 13.92 -13.45 -7.09
C TRP A 285 13.15 -14.77 -7.30
N GLY A 286 13.87 -15.90 -7.32
CA GLY A 286 13.32 -17.24 -7.52
C GLY A 286 12.97 -17.55 -8.96
N ASP A 287 12.60 -18.83 -9.19
CA ASP A 287 12.25 -19.37 -10.50
C ASP A 287 13.42 -19.18 -11.51
N ASP A 288 14.60 -19.68 -11.08
CA ASP A 288 15.80 -19.78 -11.90
C ASP A 288 15.63 -20.93 -12.89
N GLU A 289 14.88 -20.75 -13.95
CA GLU A 289 14.85 -21.65 -15.09
C GLU A 289 15.15 -20.92 -16.39
#